data_d8fd905a268ff4ad167c32b2f260edcf
#
_entry.id   d8fd905a268ff4ad167c32b2f260edcf
#
_cell.length_a   1.000
_cell.length_b   1.000
_cell.length_c   1.000
_cell.angle_alpha   90.00
_cell.angle_beta   90.00
_cell.angle_gamma   90.00
#
_symmetry.space_group_name_H-M   'P 1'
#
loop_
_entity.id
_entity.type
_entity.pdbx_description
1 polymer ?
#
loop_
_entity_poly.entity_id
_entity_poly.type
_entity_poly.pdbx_seq_one_letter_code
_entity_poly.pdbx_strand_id
1 'polypeptide(L)'
;YKFGHQPCNLCIYQRIPYLLSILLIPLFLFSKNKVNFGKKVLLVLVLIFFFSATLAFYHFGIEQGFFKESLVCDVKNISENLSKEEIAEQLKLTSISCKNVSFRILGLSLAAINFITSLILLTVFIKLFLNYKKF
;
A
#
# COMPACT_ATOMS: atom_id res chain seq x y z
N TYR A 1 1.70 10.80 -14.39
CA TYR A 1 2.84 11.20 -15.22
C TYR A 1 2.73 12.62 -15.81
N LYS A 2 1.52 13.20 -15.95
CA LYS A 2 1.35 14.55 -16.53
C LYS A 2 1.85 15.69 -15.62
N PHE A 3 2.11 15.43 -14.33
CA PHE A 3 2.55 16.43 -13.35
C PHE A 3 4.00 16.26 -12.89
N GLY A 4 4.82 15.47 -13.58
CA GLY A 4 6.25 15.32 -13.27
C GLY A 4 6.58 14.61 -11.95
N HIS A 5 5.58 14.14 -11.20
CA HIS A 5 5.78 13.40 -9.96
C HIS A 5 5.82 11.90 -10.22
N GLN A 6 6.97 11.30 -9.98
CA GLN A 6 7.11 9.83 -10.02
C GLN A 6 6.69 9.26 -8.65
N PRO A 7 5.81 8.25 -8.63
CA PRO A 7 5.44 7.59 -7.37
C PRO A 7 6.62 6.76 -6.84
N CYS A 8 6.84 6.78 -5.52
CA CYS A 8 7.81 5.90 -4.89
C CYS A 8 7.36 4.43 -4.99
N ASN A 9 8.30 3.49 -4.90
CA ASN A 9 7.99 2.05 -5.01
C ASN A 9 6.97 1.58 -3.95
N LEU A 10 7.09 2.04 -2.69
CA LEU A 10 6.12 1.72 -1.64
C LEU A 10 4.72 2.25 -1.95
N CYS A 11 4.60 3.41 -2.60
CA CYS A 11 3.32 3.95 -3.04
C CYS A 11 2.63 3.05 -4.09
N ILE A 12 3.42 2.38 -4.94
CA ILE A 12 2.89 1.42 -5.94
C ILE A 12 2.40 0.15 -5.22
N TYR A 13 3.19 -0.40 -4.31
CA TYR A 13 2.81 -1.60 -3.55
C TYR A 13 1.53 -1.40 -2.73
N GLN A 14 1.32 -0.20 -2.19
CA GLN A 14 0.11 0.13 -1.44
C GLN A 14 -1.18 0.15 -2.29
N ARG A 15 -1.09 0.17 -3.62
CA ARG A 15 -2.24 0.09 -4.53
C ARG A 15 -2.73 -1.34 -4.75
N ILE A 16 -1.85 -2.34 -4.61
CA ILE A 16 -2.16 -3.75 -4.86
C ILE A 16 -3.33 -4.24 -4.00
N PRO A 17 -3.40 -3.99 -2.67
CA PRO A 17 -4.53 -4.40 -1.82
C PRO A 17 -5.88 -3.90 -2.32
N TYR A 18 -5.93 -2.67 -2.83
CA TYR A 18 -7.18 -2.10 -3.37
C TYR A 18 -7.62 -2.78 -4.66
N LEU A 19 -6.68 -3.06 -5.58
CA LEU A 19 -6.98 -3.80 -6.82
C LEU A 19 -7.48 -5.21 -6.51
N LEU A 20 -6.85 -5.92 -5.57
CA LEU A 20 -7.30 -7.25 -5.13
C LEU A 20 -8.70 -7.18 -4.50
N SER A 21 -8.99 -6.16 -3.71
CA SER A 21 -10.32 -6.00 -3.09
C SER A 21 -11.42 -5.73 -4.12
N ILE A 22 -11.13 -4.97 -5.19
CA ILE A 22 -12.07 -4.74 -6.30
C ILE A 22 -12.45 -6.07 -6.99
N LEU A 23 -11.54 -7.03 -7.08
CA LEU A 23 -11.81 -8.36 -7.64
C LEU A 23 -12.56 -9.26 -6.65
N LEU A 24 -12.27 -9.16 -5.34
CA LEU A 24 -12.85 -10.03 -4.31
C LEU A 24 -14.25 -9.61 -3.86
N ILE A 25 -14.57 -8.30 -3.89
CA ILE A 25 -15.89 -7.79 -3.47
C ILE A 25 -17.02 -8.35 -4.35
N PRO A 26 -16.94 -8.37 -5.69
CA PRO A 26 -17.95 -9.02 -6.51
C PRO A 26 -18.11 -10.51 -6.18
N LEU A 27 -16.99 -11.25 -5.97
CA LEU A 27 -17.06 -12.65 -5.57
C LEU A 27 -17.80 -12.84 -4.24
N PHE A 28 -17.61 -11.94 -3.29
CA PHE A 28 -18.37 -11.93 -2.04
C PHE A 28 -19.87 -11.70 -2.29
N LEU A 29 -20.23 -10.74 -3.12
CA LEU A 29 -21.64 -10.42 -3.44
C LEU A 29 -22.35 -11.55 -4.16
N PHE A 30 -21.67 -12.25 -5.07
CA PHE A 30 -22.21 -13.41 -5.77
C PHE A 30 -22.29 -14.67 -4.89
N SER A 31 -21.59 -14.69 -3.76
CA SER A 31 -21.53 -15.86 -2.88
C SER A 31 -22.67 -15.96 -1.86
N LYS A 32 -23.70 -15.12 -1.95
CA LYS A 32 -24.83 -15.04 -0.98
C LYS A 32 -25.42 -16.40 -0.61
N ASN A 33 -25.44 -17.35 -1.54
CA ASN A 33 -26.00 -18.70 -1.33
C ASN A 33 -25.01 -19.70 -0.65
N LYS A 34 -23.75 -19.29 -0.46
CA LYS A 34 -22.69 -20.16 0.12
C LYS A 34 -22.03 -19.48 1.30
N VAL A 35 -22.66 -19.56 2.46
CA VAL A 35 -22.23 -18.88 3.72
C VAL A 35 -20.75 -19.13 4.03
N ASN A 36 -20.29 -20.39 3.90
CA ASN A 36 -18.89 -20.74 4.19
C ASN A 36 -17.90 -20.09 3.21
N PHE A 37 -18.27 -19.94 1.94
CA PHE A 37 -17.43 -19.30 0.94
C PHE A 37 -17.34 -17.78 1.17
N GLY A 38 -18.48 -17.12 1.40
CA GLY A 38 -18.52 -15.70 1.71
C GLY A 38 -17.70 -15.34 2.96
N LYS A 39 -17.75 -16.18 3.99
CA LYS A 39 -16.94 -16.01 5.20
C LYS A 39 -15.43 -16.11 4.92
N LYS A 40 -15.01 -17.04 4.05
CA LYS A 40 -13.61 -17.17 3.63
C LYS A 40 -13.14 -15.92 2.85
N VAL A 41 -13.97 -15.41 1.94
CA VAL A 41 -13.65 -14.20 1.18
C VAL A 41 -13.51 -12.99 2.11
N LEU A 42 -14.42 -12.83 3.09
CA LEU A 42 -14.30 -11.77 4.10
C LEU A 42 -13.02 -11.90 4.94
N LEU A 43 -12.64 -13.11 5.32
CA LEU A 43 -11.38 -13.34 6.04
C LEU A 43 -10.19 -12.89 5.22
N VAL A 44 -10.16 -13.24 3.92
CA VAL A 44 -9.08 -12.82 3.01
C VAL A 44 -9.03 -11.29 2.89
N LEU A 45 -10.19 -10.61 2.78
CA LEU A 45 -10.24 -9.15 2.75
C LEU A 45 -9.71 -8.52 4.05
N VAL A 46 -10.05 -9.07 5.21
CA VAL A 46 -9.51 -8.63 6.51
C VAL A 46 -7.99 -8.74 6.53
N LEU A 47 -7.43 -9.86 6.08
CA LEU A 47 -5.98 -10.05 6.02
C LEU A 47 -5.31 -9.07 5.05
N ILE A 48 -5.88 -8.87 3.86
CA ILE A 48 -5.36 -7.92 2.86
C ILE A 48 -5.29 -6.50 3.46
N PHE A 49 -6.35 -6.02 4.11
CA PHE A 49 -6.36 -4.67 4.69
C PHE A 49 -5.53 -4.55 5.97
N PHE A 50 -5.35 -5.64 6.71
CA PHE A 50 -4.39 -5.68 7.82
C PHE A 50 -2.95 -5.46 7.33
N PHE A 51 -2.53 -6.20 6.29
CA PHE A 51 -1.21 -5.99 5.65
C PHE A 51 -1.09 -4.59 5.04
N SER A 52 -2.14 -4.10 4.37
CA SER A 52 -2.17 -2.75 3.80
C SER A 52 -1.96 -1.68 4.88
N ALA A 53 -2.65 -1.78 6.01
CA ALA A 53 -2.51 -0.85 7.12
C ALA A 53 -1.08 -0.89 7.72
N THR A 54 -0.50 -2.09 7.89
CA THR A 54 0.86 -2.26 8.40
C THR A 54 1.89 -1.64 7.45
N LEU A 55 1.76 -1.88 6.14
CA LEU A 55 2.64 -1.31 5.13
C LEU A 55 2.52 0.22 5.07
N ALA A 56 1.29 0.75 5.16
CA ALA A 56 1.04 2.18 5.17
C ALA A 56 1.58 2.85 6.45
N PHE A 57 1.47 2.21 7.61
CA PHE A 57 2.07 2.66 8.85
C PHE A 57 3.60 2.71 8.75
N TYR A 58 4.22 1.66 8.21
CA TYR A 58 5.66 1.64 7.98
C TYR A 58 6.11 2.77 7.06
N HIS A 59 5.41 2.99 5.94
CA HIS A 59 5.72 4.08 5.01
C HIS A 59 5.57 5.45 5.67
N PHE A 60 4.49 5.67 6.42
CA PHE A 60 4.29 6.90 7.19
C PHE A 60 5.40 7.10 8.23
N GLY A 61 5.85 6.03 8.89
CA GLY A 61 6.97 6.08 9.84
C GLY A 61 8.30 6.47 9.19
N ILE A 62 8.56 6.06 7.93
CA ILE A 62 9.73 6.51 7.15
C ILE A 62 9.62 8.01 6.83
N GLU A 63 8.44 8.49 6.43
CA GLU A 63 8.20 9.92 6.14
C GLU A 63 8.42 10.80 7.37
N GLN A 64 8.05 10.33 8.56
CA GLN A 64 8.26 11.03 9.83
C GLN A 64 9.69 10.86 10.40
N GLY A 65 10.51 10.00 9.80
CA GLY A 65 11.87 9.71 10.24
C GLY A 65 11.97 8.75 11.42
N PHE A 66 10.87 8.07 11.81
CA PHE A 66 10.89 7.04 12.87
C PHE A 66 11.57 5.76 12.41
N PHE A 67 11.47 5.44 11.11
CA PHE A 67 12.11 4.27 10.51
C PHE A 67 13.14 4.68 9.47
N LYS A 68 14.20 3.87 9.35
CA LYS A 68 15.19 4.02 8.28
C LYS A 68 14.55 3.62 6.95
N GLU A 69 14.98 4.27 5.87
CA GLU A 69 14.58 3.88 4.53
C GLU A 69 14.96 2.42 4.27
N SER A 70 14.04 1.62 3.73
CA SER A 70 14.32 0.24 3.34
C SER A 70 15.08 0.19 2.01
N LEU A 71 15.71 -0.94 1.71
CA LEU A 71 16.39 -1.20 0.43
C LEU A 71 15.46 -0.97 -0.79
N VAL A 72 14.15 -1.06 -0.60
CA VAL A 72 13.15 -0.76 -1.65
C VAL A 72 13.06 0.74 -1.96
N CYS A 73 13.41 1.61 -0.99
CA CYS A 73 13.43 3.07 -1.11
C CYS A 73 14.84 3.61 -1.38
N ASP A 74 15.89 2.82 -1.07
CA ASP A 74 17.28 3.27 -1.10
C ASP A 74 18.01 2.69 -2.33
N VAL A 75 18.17 3.52 -3.34
CA VAL A 75 18.97 3.20 -4.55
C VAL A 75 20.45 3.54 -4.34
N LYS A 76 20.80 4.24 -3.26
CA LYS A 76 22.18 4.69 -3.03
C LYS A 76 23.17 3.57 -2.75
N ASN A 77 22.73 2.39 -2.31
CA ASN A 77 23.63 1.29 -1.93
C ASN A 77 24.12 0.42 -3.11
N ILE A 78 23.67 0.69 -4.35
CA ILE A 78 24.08 -0.09 -5.53
C ILE A 78 25.29 0.55 -6.23
N SER A 79 25.67 1.79 -5.89
CA SER A 79 26.63 2.60 -6.66
C SER A 79 28.11 2.40 -6.31
N GLU A 80 28.49 1.51 -5.39
CA GLU A 80 29.92 1.39 -5.02
C GLU A 80 30.80 0.61 -6.01
N ASN A 81 30.23 -0.08 -7.02
CA ASN A 81 31.01 -0.90 -7.96
C ASN A 81 30.57 -0.84 -9.44
N LEU A 82 29.85 0.21 -9.88
CA LEU A 82 29.38 0.30 -11.27
C LEU A 82 30.17 1.31 -12.13
N SER A 83 30.23 1.03 -13.45
CA SER A 83 30.87 1.91 -14.41
C SER A 83 30.07 3.21 -14.61
N LYS A 84 30.76 4.28 -15.11
CA LYS A 84 30.14 5.61 -15.27
C LYS A 84 28.92 5.61 -16.20
N GLU A 85 28.85 4.71 -17.17
CA GLU A 85 27.72 4.58 -18.10
C GLU A 85 26.50 3.95 -17.42
N GLU A 86 26.69 2.92 -16.59
CA GLU A 86 25.62 2.26 -15.83
C GLU A 86 25.06 3.18 -14.75
N ILE A 87 25.91 4.04 -14.15
CA ILE A 87 25.47 5.08 -13.19
C ILE A 87 24.55 6.11 -13.88
N ALA A 88 24.88 6.51 -15.12
CA ALA A 88 24.04 7.48 -15.86
C ALA A 88 22.67 6.90 -16.24
N GLU A 89 22.58 5.60 -16.51
CA GLU A 89 21.33 4.92 -16.81
C GLU A 89 20.49 4.68 -15.54
N GLN A 90 21.15 4.36 -14.42
CA GLN A 90 20.50 4.24 -13.10
C GLN A 90 20.06 5.59 -12.54
N LEU A 91 20.76 6.69 -12.82
CA LEU A 91 20.30 8.04 -12.48
C LEU A 91 19.01 8.44 -13.21
N LYS A 92 18.74 7.89 -14.40
CA LYS A 92 17.45 8.03 -15.10
C LYS A 92 16.34 7.20 -14.45
N LEU A 93 16.71 6.12 -13.78
CA LEU A 93 15.82 5.26 -13.00
C LEU A 93 15.73 5.69 -11.52
N THR A 94 16.12 6.93 -11.17
CA THR A 94 16.15 7.43 -9.80
C THR A 94 14.81 7.16 -9.13
N SER A 95 14.73 6.12 -8.31
CA SER A 95 13.61 5.93 -7.41
C SER A 95 13.62 7.09 -6.42
N ILE A 96 12.52 7.80 -6.36
CA ILE A 96 12.34 8.92 -5.44
C ILE A 96 12.40 8.38 -4.02
N SER A 97 13.25 8.96 -3.18
CA SER A 97 13.34 8.65 -1.75
C SER A 97 11.94 8.71 -1.13
N CYS A 98 11.58 7.70 -0.35
CA CYS A 98 10.30 7.62 0.36
C CYS A 98 10.15 8.72 1.42
N LYS A 99 11.24 9.39 1.78
CA LYS A 99 11.28 10.49 2.76
C LYS A 99 10.84 11.83 2.15
N ASN A 100 11.06 12.02 0.85
CA ASN A 100 10.69 13.26 0.16
C ASN A 100 9.23 13.21 -0.31
N VAL A 101 8.32 13.69 0.53
CA VAL A 101 6.89 13.75 0.22
C VAL A 101 6.65 14.84 -0.83
N SER A 102 6.55 14.43 -2.11
CA SER A 102 6.31 15.36 -3.22
C SER A 102 4.88 15.88 -3.28
N PHE A 103 3.94 15.20 -2.63
CA PHE A 103 2.51 15.56 -2.72
C PHE A 103 1.81 15.42 -1.36
N ARG A 104 1.21 16.51 -0.90
CA ARG A 104 0.38 16.55 0.31
C ARG A 104 -1.01 17.05 -0.04
N ILE A 105 -2.03 16.38 0.49
CA ILE A 105 -3.44 16.79 0.37
C ILE A 105 -3.89 17.26 1.73
N LEU A 106 -4.34 18.50 1.84
CA LEU A 106 -4.79 19.13 3.11
C LEU A 106 -3.74 19.02 4.24
N GLY A 107 -2.44 19.08 3.89
CA GLY A 107 -1.35 18.94 4.87
C GLY A 107 -0.99 17.50 5.26
N LEU A 108 -1.76 16.50 4.86
CA LEU A 108 -1.50 15.10 5.10
C LEU A 108 -0.73 14.46 3.93
N SER A 109 0.22 13.59 4.23
CA SER A 109 0.89 12.79 3.21
C SER A 109 -0.05 11.72 2.64
N LEU A 110 0.20 11.29 1.41
CA LEU A 110 -0.55 10.19 0.80
C LEU A 110 -0.46 8.90 1.63
N ALA A 111 0.67 8.65 2.30
CA ALA A 111 0.84 7.50 3.19
C ALA A 111 -0.07 7.59 4.42
N ALA A 112 -0.21 8.77 5.03
CA ALA A 112 -1.12 9.00 6.15
C ALA A 112 -2.59 8.77 5.75
N ILE A 113 -3.01 9.30 4.60
CA ILE A 113 -4.37 9.11 4.08
C ILE A 113 -4.62 7.62 3.82
N ASN A 114 -3.66 6.92 3.20
CA ASN A 114 -3.77 5.50 2.93
C ASN A 114 -3.84 4.67 4.23
N PHE A 115 -3.07 5.03 5.25
CA PHE A 115 -3.12 4.39 6.56
C PHE A 115 -4.52 4.51 7.19
N ILE A 116 -5.07 5.72 7.25
CA ILE A 116 -6.41 5.99 7.81
C ILE A 116 -7.47 5.21 7.02
N THR A 117 -7.44 5.27 5.69
CA THR A 117 -8.40 4.56 4.83
C THR A 117 -8.33 3.04 5.03
N SER A 118 -7.12 2.48 5.12
CA SER A 118 -6.93 1.04 5.36
C SER A 118 -7.46 0.62 6.73
N LEU A 119 -7.31 1.43 7.78
CA LEU A 119 -7.86 1.17 9.11
C LEU A 119 -9.40 1.19 9.11
N ILE A 120 -10.01 2.16 8.42
CA ILE A 120 -11.47 2.24 8.30
C ILE A 120 -11.99 0.99 7.59
N LEU A 121 -11.41 0.62 6.45
CA LEU A 121 -11.82 -0.56 5.69
C LEU A 121 -11.61 -1.85 6.48
N LEU A 122 -10.48 -1.98 7.17
CA LEU A 122 -10.22 -3.11 8.07
C LEU A 122 -11.32 -3.25 9.14
N THR A 123 -11.69 -2.15 9.80
CA THR A 123 -12.73 -2.14 10.81
C THR A 123 -14.10 -2.53 10.24
N VAL A 124 -14.44 -2.05 9.04
CA VAL A 124 -15.67 -2.41 8.34
C VAL A 124 -15.70 -3.90 8.02
N PHE A 125 -14.61 -4.45 7.43
CA PHE A 125 -14.56 -5.87 7.08
C PHE A 125 -14.55 -6.78 8.30
N ILE A 126 -13.91 -6.40 9.41
CA ILE A 126 -14.00 -7.14 10.68
C ILE A 126 -15.43 -7.16 11.19
N LYS A 127 -16.13 -6.02 11.22
CA LYS A 127 -17.54 -5.97 11.63
C LYS A 127 -18.44 -6.84 10.75
N LEU A 128 -18.24 -6.80 9.43
CA LEU A 128 -18.96 -7.65 8.49
C LEU A 128 -18.67 -9.12 8.74
N PHE A 129 -17.42 -9.50 8.99
CA PHE A 129 -17.02 -10.87 9.28
C PHE A 129 -17.65 -11.41 10.56
N LEU A 130 -17.67 -10.61 11.64
CA LEU A 130 -18.25 -10.99 12.91
C LEU A 130 -19.79 -11.10 12.85
N ASN A 131 -20.45 -10.23 12.08
CA ASN A 131 -21.90 -10.21 11.94
C ASN A 131 -22.42 -11.08 10.79
N TYR A 132 -21.54 -11.74 10.03
CA TYR A 132 -21.92 -12.47 8.81
C TYR A 132 -22.94 -13.59 9.02
N LYS A 133 -23.10 -14.12 10.24
CA LYS A 133 -24.15 -15.09 10.58
C LYS A 133 -25.53 -14.48 10.78
N LYS A 134 -25.65 -13.14 10.92
CA LYS A 134 -26.92 -12.45 11.16
C LYS A 134 -27.62 -11.99 9.87
N PHE A 135 -26.97 -12.10 8.74
CA PHE A 135 -27.51 -11.85 7.41
C PHE A 135 -27.71 -13.15 6.64
#